data_86b0ba3daa7a425688baccda77e784e6
#
_entry.id   86b0ba3daa7a425688baccda77e784e6
#
_cell.length_a   1.000
_cell.length_b   1.000
_cell.length_c   1.000
_cell.angle_alpha   90.00
_cell.angle_beta   90.00
_cell.angle_gamma   90.00
#
_symmetry.space_group_name_H-M   'P 1'
#
loop_
_entity.id
_entity.type
_entity.pdbx_description
1 polymer ?
#
loop_
_entity_poly.entity_id
_entity_poly.type
_entity_poly.pdbx_seq_one_letter_code
_entity_poly.pdbx_strand_id
1 'polypeptide(L)'
;MLDSLILMGAVALGAAPATAAKDPLQPLQFLVGHCWAGDLPREMGRDTHCFEAMYGSHFVRDKHVVRGKNPDYLGETVYAFDPKQQHIVFWYWSSDGDMDSGSVEPVADGLNFPERHLTKPKDLIMRTHWKRIGDDRYEALNERKTGDGPWQVEWKVEYVRVEEKK
;
A
#
# COMPACT_ATOMS: atom_id res chain seq x y z
N MET A 1 24.49 -73.79 -16.89
CA MET A 1 23.29 -72.93 -16.89
C MET A 1 23.54 -71.86 -15.87
N LEU A 2 23.92 -70.64 -16.34
CA LEU A 2 24.13 -69.48 -15.48
C LEU A 2 22.95 -68.53 -15.69
N ASP A 3 22.14 -68.37 -14.66
CA ASP A 3 21.08 -67.37 -14.63
C ASP A 3 21.66 -66.01 -14.26
N SER A 4 21.56 -65.07 -15.21
CA SER A 4 21.92 -63.65 -14.99
C SER A 4 20.72 -62.89 -14.46
N LEU A 5 20.77 -62.50 -13.19
CA LEU A 5 19.78 -61.59 -12.58
C LEU A 5 20.14 -60.14 -13.00
N ILE A 6 19.28 -59.53 -13.79
CA ILE A 6 19.37 -58.12 -14.12
C ILE A 6 18.65 -57.32 -13.02
N LEU A 7 19.43 -56.57 -12.22
CA LEU A 7 18.89 -55.65 -11.20
C LEU A 7 18.52 -54.33 -11.87
N MET A 8 17.22 -54.03 -12.05
CA MET A 8 16.74 -52.73 -12.51
C MET A 8 16.74 -51.74 -11.34
N GLY A 9 17.65 -50.83 -11.31
CA GLY A 9 17.69 -49.72 -10.37
C GLY A 9 16.66 -48.66 -10.76
N ALA A 10 15.66 -48.42 -9.93
CA ALA A 10 14.70 -47.31 -10.08
C ALA A 10 15.38 -45.98 -9.66
N VAL A 11 15.59 -45.09 -10.60
CA VAL A 11 16.05 -43.71 -10.32
C VAL A 11 14.82 -42.89 -9.91
N ALA A 12 14.73 -42.57 -8.64
CA ALA A 12 13.71 -41.61 -8.13
C ALA A 12 14.13 -40.18 -8.53
N LEU A 13 13.44 -39.59 -9.49
CA LEU A 13 13.56 -38.17 -9.78
C LEU A 13 12.92 -37.39 -8.60
N GLY A 14 13.76 -36.85 -7.72
CA GLY A 14 13.33 -35.91 -6.70
C GLY A 14 12.86 -34.61 -7.35
N ALA A 15 11.57 -34.29 -7.25
CA ALA A 15 11.05 -32.97 -7.63
C ALA A 15 11.68 -31.91 -6.71
N ALA A 16 12.40 -30.95 -7.29
CA ALA A 16 12.90 -29.80 -6.55
C ALA A 16 11.71 -29.03 -5.96
N PRO A 17 11.78 -28.55 -4.70
CA PRO A 17 10.71 -27.76 -4.12
C PRO A 17 10.53 -26.49 -4.96
N ALA A 18 9.28 -26.26 -5.43
CA ALA A 18 8.94 -25.01 -6.11
C ALA A 18 9.16 -23.87 -5.11
N THR A 19 10.07 -22.96 -5.42
CA THR A 19 10.22 -21.70 -4.68
C THR A 19 8.88 -20.97 -4.73
N ALA A 20 8.23 -20.79 -3.57
CA ALA A 20 6.99 -20.02 -3.49
C ALA A 20 7.24 -18.64 -4.11
N ALA A 21 6.40 -18.28 -5.09
CA ALA A 21 6.48 -16.96 -5.70
C ALA A 21 6.32 -15.89 -4.61
N LYS A 22 7.24 -14.92 -4.59
CA LYS A 22 7.20 -13.84 -3.61
C LYS A 22 5.90 -13.05 -3.80
N ASP A 23 5.13 -12.86 -2.72
CA ASP A 23 3.92 -12.04 -2.74
C ASP A 23 4.27 -10.61 -3.20
N PRO A 24 3.76 -10.14 -4.34
CA PRO A 24 4.10 -8.82 -4.86
C PRO A 24 3.53 -7.68 -3.99
N LEU A 25 2.50 -7.94 -3.16
CA LEU A 25 1.94 -6.98 -2.20
C LEU A 25 2.56 -7.08 -0.81
N GLN A 26 3.59 -7.92 -0.64
CA GLN A 26 4.33 -8.06 0.62
C GLN A 26 4.74 -6.70 1.26
N PRO A 27 5.13 -5.67 0.50
CA PRO A 27 5.46 -4.36 1.06
C PRO A 27 4.31 -3.67 1.80
N LEU A 28 3.05 -3.99 1.50
CA LEU A 28 1.86 -3.47 2.16
C LEU A 28 1.42 -4.29 3.38
N GLN A 29 2.01 -5.48 3.60
CA GLN A 29 1.51 -6.44 4.60
C GLN A 29 1.59 -5.93 6.05
N PHE A 30 2.49 -4.97 6.36
CA PHE A 30 2.55 -4.39 7.70
C PHE A 30 1.29 -3.57 8.04
N LEU A 31 0.53 -3.12 7.04
CA LEU A 31 -0.71 -2.35 7.19
C LEU A 31 -1.94 -3.26 7.32
N VAL A 32 -1.93 -4.41 6.64
CA VAL A 32 -3.10 -5.27 6.44
C VAL A 32 -3.59 -5.91 7.75
N GLY A 33 -4.93 -5.92 7.92
CA GLY A 33 -5.60 -6.46 9.11
C GLY A 33 -5.59 -5.51 10.31
N HIS A 34 -5.21 -4.24 10.10
CA HIS A 34 -5.13 -3.24 11.15
C HIS A 34 -5.75 -1.92 10.74
N CYS A 35 -6.18 -1.16 11.75
CA CYS A 35 -6.52 0.26 11.61
C CYS A 35 -5.40 1.12 12.18
N TRP A 36 -5.21 2.29 11.59
CA TRP A 36 -4.17 3.25 11.90
C TRP A 36 -4.78 4.63 12.00
N ALA A 37 -4.49 5.37 13.07
CA ALA A 37 -5.08 6.68 13.26
C ALA A 37 -4.03 7.74 13.55
N GLY A 38 -4.22 8.92 12.96
CA GLY A 38 -3.37 10.09 13.15
C GLY A 38 -4.17 11.37 13.14
N ASP A 39 -3.66 12.41 13.78
CA ASP A 39 -4.31 13.72 13.80
C ASP A 39 -3.74 14.59 12.68
N LEU A 40 -4.61 15.00 11.77
CA LEU A 40 -4.24 15.89 10.67
C LEU A 40 -3.93 17.30 11.22
N PRO A 41 -2.96 18.02 10.64
CA PRO A 41 -2.61 19.37 11.10
C PRO A 41 -3.76 20.35 10.86
N ARG A 42 -3.64 21.56 11.48
CA ARG A 42 -4.59 22.68 11.30
C ARG A 42 -6.05 22.31 11.62
N GLU A 43 -6.25 21.45 12.61
CA GLU A 43 -7.59 21.03 13.04
C GLU A 43 -8.44 20.39 11.92
N MET A 44 -7.77 19.81 10.91
CA MET A 44 -8.47 19.14 9.81
C MET A 44 -9.17 17.85 10.24
N GLY A 45 -8.94 17.39 11.47
CA GLY A 45 -9.60 16.24 12.07
C GLY A 45 -8.65 15.07 12.31
N ARG A 46 -9.23 13.96 12.78
CA ARG A 46 -8.54 12.69 13.01
C ARG A 46 -8.82 11.75 11.86
N ASP A 47 -7.77 11.36 11.19
CA ASP A 47 -7.82 10.39 10.10
C ASP A 47 -7.60 8.98 10.63
N THR A 48 -8.39 8.03 10.14
CA THR A 48 -8.29 6.61 10.48
C THR A 48 -8.33 5.79 9.20
N HIS A 49 -7.27 5.05 8.94
CA HIS A 49 -7.10 4.12 7.83
C HIS A 49 -7.26 2.68 8.32
N CYS A 50 -8.09 1.87 7.67
CA CYS A 50 -8.25 0.44 7.96
C CYS A 50 -7.95 -0.37 6.71
N PHE A 51 -6.90 -1.21 6.78
CA PHE A 51 -6.42 -2.00 5.66
C PHE A 51 -6.91 -3.44 5.74
N GLU A 52 -7.46 -3.95 4.65
CA GLU A 52 -7.92 -5.33 4.55
C GLU A 52 -7.45 -6.00 3.26
N ALA A 53 -7.16 -7.29 3.34
CA ALA A 53 -6.88 -8.11 2.16
C ALA A 53 -8.19 -8.45 1.44
N MET A 54 -8.18 -8.41 0.11
CA MET A 54 -9.33 -8.78 -0.72
C MET A 54 -8.98 -9.94 -1.66
N TYR A 55 -9.97 -10.80 -1.93
CA TYR A 55 -9.89 -11.89 -2.92
C TYR A 55 -8.64 -12.77 -2.77
N GLY A 56 -8.40 -13.28 -1.57
CA GLY A 56 -7.24 -14.15 -1.30
C GLY A 56 -5.91 -13.41 -1.35
N SER A 57 -5.90 -12.15 -0.91
CA SER A 57 -4.73 -11.25 -0.88
C SER A 57 -4.21 -10.79 -2.25
N HIS A 58 -5.02 -10.93 -3.31
CA HIS A 58 -4.67 -10.37 -4.63
C HIS A 58 -4.74 -8.84 -4.66
N PHE A 59 -5.47 -8.24 -3.71
CA PHE A 59 -5.61 -6.79 -3.55
C PHE A 59 -5.54 -6.44 -2.07
N VAL A 60 -5.18 -5.18 -1.80
CA VAL A 60 -5.31 -4.56 -0.48
C VAL A 60 -6.26 -3.38 -0.61
N ARG A 61 -7.26 -3.30 0.27
CA ARG A 61 -8.16 -2.15 0.37
C ARG A 61 -7.82 -1.36 1.63
N ASP A 62 -7.75 -0.06 1.49
CA ASP A 62 -7.68 0.92 2.58
C ASP A 62 -8.98 1.72 2.58
N LYS A 63 -9.70 1.68 3.68
CA LYS A 63 -10.83 2.57 3.94
C LYS A 63 -10.39 3.59 4.96
N HIS A 64 -10.55 4.87 4.64
CA HIS A 64 -10.24 5.88 5.61
C HIS A 64 -11.38 6.85 5.86
N VAL A 65 -11.39 7.40 7.07
CA VAL A 65 -12.39 8.35 7.55
C VAL A 65 -11.68 9.47 8.28
N VAL A 66 -11.88 10.71 7.83
CA VAL A 66 -11.45 11.90 8.58
C VAL A 66 -12.64 12.43 9.37
N ARG A 67 -12.57 12.27 10.70
CA ARG A 67 -13.57 12.80 11.63
C ARG A 67 -13.15 14.17 12.16
N GLY A 68 -14.15 14.99 12.51
CA GLY A 68 -13.96 16.39 12.93
C GLY A 68 -14.39 17.37 11.84
N LYS A 69 -14.69 16.88 10.64
CA LYS A 69 -15.42 17.60 9.59
C LYS A 69 -16.92 17.32 9.69
N ASN A 70 -17.74 18.14 9.08
CA ASN A 70 -19.19 17.91 8.99
C ASN A 70 -19.66 18.18 7.54
N PRO A 71 -20.01 17.14 6.77
CA PRO A 71 -19.96 15.71 7.10
C PRO A 71 -18.53 15.17 7.23
N ASP A 72 -18.38 13.94 7.79
CA ASP A 72 -17.11 13.21 7.78
C ASP A 72 -16.62 13.04 6.34
N TYR A 73 -15.31 13.17 6.14
CA TYR A 73 -14.70 12.85 4.85
C TYR A 73 -14.39 11.35 4.80
N LEU A 74 -14.82 10.69 3.72
CA LEU A 74 -14.60 9.27 3.50
C LEU A 74 -13.73 9.07 2.26
N GLY A 75 -12.82 8.12 2.34
CA GLY A 75 -12.00 7.72 1.20
C GLY A 75 -11.78 6.21 1.15
N GLU A 76 -11.52 5.70 -0.04
CA GLU A 76 -11.18 4.32 -0.26
C GLU A 76 -10.06 4.22 -1.30
N THR A 77 -9.03 3.43 -1.00
CA THR A 77 -7.95 3.08 -1.93
C THR A 77 -7.92 1.57 -2.15
N VAL A 78 -7.76 1.15 -3.39
CA VAL A 78 -7.47 -0.26 -3.72
C VAL A 78 -6.08 -0.34 -4.33
N TYR A 79 -5.24 -1.18 -3.74
CA TYR A 79 -3.90 -1.48 -4.22
C TYR A 79 -3.88 -2.83 -4.93
N ALA A 80 -3.16 -2.92 -6.04
CA ALA A 80 -2.96 -4.13 -6.82
C ALA A 80 -1.54 -4.20 -7.39
N PHE A 81 -1.07 -5.40 -7.72
CA PHE A 81 0.15 -5.54 -8.52
C PHE A 81 -0.21 -5.55 -10.00
N ASP A 82 0.40 -4.66 -10.78
CA ASP A 82 0.30 -4.67 -12.24
C ASP A 82 1.42 -5.55 -12.84
N PRO A 83 1.09 -6.73 -13.38
CA PRO A 83 2.10 -7.64 -13.93
C PRO A 83 2.74 -7.14 -15.22
N LYS A 84 2.12 -6.18 -15.92
CA LYS A 84 2.68 -5.58 -17.13
C LYS A 84 3.74 -4.54 -16.81
N GLN A 85 3.47 -3.72 -15.80
CA GLN A 85 4.36 -2.65 -15.36
C GLN A 85 5.33 -3.11 -14.25
N GLN A 86 5.10 -4.29 -13.66
CA GLN A 86 5.93 -4.89 -12.60
C GLN A 86 6.03 -4.02 -11.34
N HIS A 87 4.96 -3.29 -11.00
CA HIS A 87 4.89 -2.50 -9.76
C HIS A 87 3.50 -2.50 -9.15
N ILE A 88 3.41 -2.03 -7.91
CA ILE A 88 2.14 -1.84 -7.21
C ILE A 88 1.50 -0.57 -7.75
N VAL A 89 0.22 -0.63 -8.05
CA VAL A 89 -0.62 0.50 -8.48
C VAL A 89 -1.75 0.69 -7.48
N PHE A 90 -2.34 1.90 -7.45
CA PHE A 90 -3.50 2.18 -6.64
C PHE A 90 -4.55 2.99 -7.42
N TRP A 91 -5.79 2.86 -6.97
CA TRP A 91 -6.92 3.71 -7.31
C TRP A 91 -7.57 4.20 -6.03
N TYR A 92 -7.91 5.47 -5.99
CA TYR A 92 -8.49 6.15 -4.87
C TYR A 92 -9.79 6.85 -5.25
N TRP A 93 -10.75 6.85 -4.34
CA TRP A 93 -12.04 7.56 -4.44
C TRP A 93 -12.35 8.24 -3.12
N SER A 94 -13.07 9.37 -3.18
CA SER A 94 -13.51 10.08 -1.99
C SER A 94 -15.00 10.44 -2.01
N SER A 95 -15.54 10.74 -0.84
CA SER A 95 -16.92 11.25 -0.66
C SER A 95 -17.16 12.59 -1.34
N ASP A 96 -16.10 13.35 -1.62
CA ASP A 96 -16.18 14.63 -2.33
C ASP A 96 -16.22 14.45 -3.87
N GLY A 97 -16.16 13.18 -4.32
CA GLY A 97 -16.18 12.83 -5.74
C GLY A 97 -14.82 12.92 -6.42
N ASP A 98 -13.75 13.07 -5.66
CA ASP A 98 -12.40 13.05 -6.20
C ASP A 98 -11.97 11.61 -6.53
N MET A 99 -11.15 11.49 -7.57
CA MET A 99 -10.50 10.25 -7.97
C MET A 99 -9.02 10.53 -8.21
N ASP A 100 -8.17 9.60 -7.77
CA ASP A 100 -6.72 9.62 -8.03
C ASP A 100 -6.23 8.20 -8.34
N SER A 101 -5.10 8.08 -9.00
CA SER A 101 -4.43 6.82 -9.25
C SER A 101 -2.94 7.02 -9.44
N GLY A 102 -2.17 5.98 -9.20
CA GLY A 102 -0.72 6.05 -9.35
C GLY A 102 -0.04 4.74 -9.03
N SER A 103 1.27 4.82 -8.87
CA SER A 103 2.10 3.69 -8.46
C SER A 103 2.56 3.82 -7.00
N VAL A 104 2.97 2.70 -6.44
CA VAL A 104 3.62 2.61 -5.13
C VAL A 104 4.95 1.90 -5.31
N GLU A 105 6.01 2.54 -4.87
CA GLU A 105 7.36 2.02 -4.91
C GLU A 105 7.80 1.61 -3.50
N PRO A 106 8.06 0.31 -3.25
CA PRO A 106 8.67 -0.10 -1.99
C PRO A 106 10.09 0.48 -1.87
N VAL A 107 10.39 1.06 -0.72
CA VAL A 107 11.72 1.56 -0.36
C VAL A 107 12.21 0.91 0.92
N ALA A 108 13.48 1.12 1.28
CA ALA A 108 14.10 0.44 2.42
C ALA A 108 13.38 0.67 3.76
N ASP A 109 12.77 1.84 3.95
CA ASP A 109 12.10 2.24 5.19
C ASP A 109 10.57 2.39 5.05
N GLY A 110 9.97 2.01 3.90
CA GLY A 110 8.53 2.13 3.73
C GLY A 110 8.04 2.11 2.29
N LEU A 111 7.20 3.06 1.95
CA LEU A 111 6.51 3.16 0.66
C LEU A 111 6.62 4.58 0.10
N ASN A 112 7.02 4.69 -1.16
CA ASN A 112 6.94 5.92 -1.94
C ASN A 112 5.70 5.89 -2.84
N PHE A 113 5.00 7.00 -2.89
CA PHE A 113 4.00 7.34 -3.90
C PHE A 113 4.60 8.44 -4.77
N PRO A 114 5.10 8.14 -5.97
CA PRO A 114 5.79 9.09 -6.83
C PRO A 114 4.95 10.31 -7.20
N GLU A 115 5.54 11.23 -7.94
CA GLU A 115 4.86 12.44 -8.41
C GLU A 115 3.57 12.11 -9.17
N ARG A 116 2.48 12.76 -8.78
CA ARG A 116 1.17 12.67 -9.42
C ARG A 116 0.69 14.07 -9.77
N HIS A 117 0.24 14.23 -11.01
CA HIS A 117 -0.40 15.45 -11.47
C HIS A 117 -1.88 15.38 -11.17
N LEU A 118 -2.36 16.24 -10.28
CA LEU A 118 -3.79 16.32 -9.97
C LEU A 118 -4.54 17.07 -11.06
N THR A 119 -5.76 16.64 -11.34
CA THR A 119 -6.63 17.33 -12.30
C THR A 119 -7.19 18.63 -11.74
N LYS A 120 -7.32 18.72 -10.42
CA LYS A 120 -7.79 19.90 -9.69
C LYS A 120 -7.07 20.00 -8.33
N PRO A 121 -6.52 21.19 -7.97
CA PRO A 121 -6.33 22.35 -8.85
C PRO A 121 -5.31 22.05 -9.97
N LYS A 122 -5.44 22.77 -11.07
CA LYS A 122 -4.54 22.65 -12.22
C LYS A 122 -3.09 22.91 -11.81
N ASP A 123 -2.16 22.16 -12.41
CA ASP A 123 -0.71 22.27 -12.20
C ASP A 123 -0.24 21.89 -10.77
N LEU A 124 -1.11 21.33 -9.94
CA LEU A 124 -0.71 20.79 -8.65
C LEU A 124 -0.10 19.40 -8.84
N ILE A 125 1.13 19.25 -8.33
CA ILE A 125 1.86 17.99 -8.33
C ILE A 125 2.06 17.58 -6.88
N MET A 126 1.76 16.33 -6.56
CA MET A 126 1.89 15.77 -5.22
C MET A 126 2.79 14.53 -5.22
N ARG A 127 3.45 14.31 -4.12
CA ARG A 127 4.12 13.05 -3.78
C ARG A 127 3.93 12.73 -2.31
N THR A 128 4.00 11.45 -1.96
CA THR A 128 3.82 11.01 -0.57
C THR A 128 4.87 9.97 -0.23
N HIS A 129 5.38 10.01 0.99
CA HIS A 129 6.24 8.99 1.55
C HIS A 129 5.64 8.48 2.86
N TRP A 130 5.49 7.15 2.96
CA TRP A 130 5.11 6.48 4.20
C TRP A 130 6.32 5.77 4.77
N LYS A 131 6.83 6.27 5.90
CA LYS A 131 7.97 5.71 6.59
C LYS A 131 7.50 4.84 7.74
N ARG A 132 7.85 3.56 7.71
CA ARG A 132 7.57 2.63 8.82
C ARG A 132 8.44 2.96 10.03
N ILE A 133 7.82 3.07 11.22
CA ILE A 133 8.48 3.33 12.50
C ILE A 133 8.22 2.15 13.45
N GLY A 134 8.74 0.97 13.13
CA GLY A 134 8.46 -0.25 13.89
C GLY A 134 7.18 -0.97 13.46
N ASP A 135 6.52 -1.66 14.38
CA ASP A 135 5.39 -2.55 14.06
C ASP A 135 4.03 -1.90 14.26
N ASP A 136 3.97 -0.80 14.99
CA ASP A 136 2.73 -0.14 15.43
C ASP A 136 2.60 1.31 14.99
N ARG A 137 3.57 1.84 14.21
CA ARG A 137 3.57 3.23 13.73
C ARG A 137 4.15 3.37 12.34
N TYR A 138 3.62 4.31 11.58
CA TYR A 138 4.25 4.86 10.39
C TYR A 138 4.02 6.36 10.30
N GLU A 139 4.92 7.07 9.64
CA GLU A 139 4.83 8.49 9.35
C GLU A 139 4.45 8.67 7.88
N ALA A 140 3.44 9.46 7.60
CA ALA A 140 3.09 9.88 6.25
C ALA A 140 3.51 11.35 6.06
N LEU A 141 4.40 11.57 5.11
CA LEU A 141 4.82 12.89 4.62
C LEU A 141 4.17 13.13 3.26
N ASN A 142 3.34 14.16 3.17
CA ASN A 142 2.74 14.60 1.92
C ASN A 142 3.35 15.94 1.52
N GLU A 143 3.83 16.01 0.29
CA GLU A 143 4.45 17.20 -0.27
C GLU A 143 3.75 17.58 -1.57
N ARG A 144 3.73 18.88 -1.84
CA ARG A 144 3.16 19.45 -3.07
C ARG A 144 4.08 20.48 -3.70
N LYS A 145 3.93 20.68 -4.99
CA LYS A 145 4.48 21.82 -5.74
C LYS A 145 3.47 22.26 -6.81
N THR A 146 3.61 23.48 -7.30
CA THR A 146 2.84 23.98 -8.44
C THR A 146 3.81 24.24 -9.59
N GLY A 147 3.57 23.62 -10.74
CA GLY A 147 4.49 23.66 -11.88
C GLY A 147 5.91 23.29 -11.51
N ASP A 148 6.88 24.10 -11.91
CA ASP A 148 8.32 23.91 -11.62
C ASP A 148 8.77 24.53 -10.28
N GLY A 149 7.82 24.92 -9.43
CA GLY A 149 8.12 25.50 -8.12
C GLY A 149 8.76 24.49 -7.15
N PRO A 150 9.27 24.99 -6.00
CA PRO A 150 9.87 24.11 -4.99
C PRO A 150 8.82 23.23 -4.30
N TRP A 151 9.24 22.05 -3.86
CA TRP A 151 8.45 21.19 -2.99
C TRP A 151 8.17 21.86 -1.66
N GLN A 152 6.94 21.76 -1.20
CA GLN A 152 6.46 22.26 0.09
C GLN A 152 5.77 21.13 0.82
N VAL A 153 6.06 21.01 2.12
CA VAL A 153 5.34 20.06 2.98
C VAL A 153 3.89 20.54 3.10
N GLU A 154 2.96 19.72 2.62
CA GLU A 154 1.52 19.98 2.80
C GLU A 154 1.09 19.57 4.21
N TRP A 155 1.44 18.34 4.58
CA TRP A 155 1.26 17.82 5.94
C TRP A 155 2.21 16.65 6.20
N LYS A 156 2.40 16.40 7.50
CA LYS A 156 3.16 15.29 8.04
C LYS A 156 2.39 14.76 9.25
N VAL A 157 2.10 13.45 9.24
CA VAL A 157 1.28 12.81 10.27
C VAL A 157 1.93 11.50 10.69
N GLU A 158 2.00 11.26 11.99
CA GLU A 158 2.31 9.94 12.54
C GLU A 158 1.01 9.19 12.77
N TYR A 159 0.90 8.01 12.15
CA TYR A 159 -0.21 7.09 12.34
C TYR A 159 0.20 5.99 13.31
N VAL A 160 -0.65 5.76 14.30
CA VAL A 160 -0.48 4.72 15.31
C VAL A 160 -1.55 3.65 15.10
N ARG A 161 -1.16 2.39 15.26
CA ARG A 161 -2.11 1.27 15.21
C ARG A 161 -3.18 1.42 16.28
N VAL A 162 -4.44 1.24 15.90
CA VAL A 162 -5.59 1.30 16.79
C VAL A 162 -6.48 0.07 16.60
N GLU A 163 -7.29 -0.25 17.60
CA GLU A 163 -8.30 -1.30 17.46
C GLU A 163 -9.47 -0.76 16.62
N GLU A 164 -9.97 -1.61 15.73
CA GLU A 164 -11.20 -1.32 14.99
C GLU A 164 -12.36 -1.25 15.98
N LYS A 165 -12.94 -0.06 16.19
CA LYS A 165 -14.19 0.06 16.96
C LYS A 165 -15.33 -0.52 16.09
N LYS A 166 -15.78 -1.70 16.49
CA LYS A 166 -16.97 -2.36 15.92
C LYS A 166 -18.23 -1.52 16.13
#